data_d89a3ae909c5d65dd583dc39264d1be4
#
_entry.id   d89a3ae909c5d65dd583dc39264d1be4
#
_cell.length_a   1.000
_cell.length_b   1.000
_cell.length_c   1.000
_cell.angle_alpha   90.00
_cell.angle_beta   90.00
_cell.angle_gamma   90.00
#
_symmetry.space_group_name_H-M   'P 1'
#
loop_
_entity.id
_entity.type
_entity.pdbx_description
1 polymer ?
#
loop_
_entity_poly.entity_id
_entity_poly.type
_entity_poly.pdbx_seq_one_letter_code
_entity_poly.pdbx_strand_id
1 'polypeptide(L)'
;MAKKINKKVSKKAATESAPPRGRRVGTNAAGREASARIVKLAERVIEVSLGQADRKAEGDPYFDVPTRALSNTRFNEKKRRLEMGDATQRRNFFNASQARKFMQSMLLAGGCKSLIDEGKTLSLRGVYYRSLHTIPGTKEKTFDDQTESDAVLEDLEVSLGAMREELHVFAKKRGTMVGNITITDNGDEIDCRRMGSGGYAIPSICEPDVIQFGKCDAKFVLHVEKDTVWSRFNEDRFWEKHNCILTEGSGQPPRGVRRLLHRLHNELKLPVYCLLDCDPWGHYIYSVIKQGSINLAYESERMAIPNAKFLGIRAIDYDRCELTDDVQIDLNDRDIARAKQIAAYPWFASNKPWQKEI
;
A
#
# COMPACT_ATOMS: atom_id res chain seq x y z
N MET A 1 -51.44 61.46 -19.71
CA MET A 1 -51.51 60.85 -18.37
C MET A 1 -50.71 59.57 -18.33
N ALA A 2 -49.52 59.65 -17.81
CA ALA A 2 -48.57 58.48 -17.74
C ALA A 2 -48.45 58.03 -16.28
N LYS A 3 -48.88 56.81 -15.97
CA LYS A 3 -48.74 56.19 -14.64
C LYS A 3 -47.32 55.61 -14.48
N LYS A 4 -46.55 56.17 -13.54
CA LYS A 4 -45.31 55.62 -13.04
C LYS A 4 -45.56 54.31 -12.25
N ILE A 5 -44.96 53.22 -12.65
CA ILE A 5 -44.93 52.00 -11.88
C ILE A 5 -43.52 51.93 -11.24
N ASN A 6 -43.45 52.09 -9.91
CA ASN A 6 -42.29 51.88 -9.10
C ASN A 6 -42.09 50.37 -8.86
N LYS A 7 -41.04 49.76 -9.43
CA LYS A 7 -40.58 48.43 -9.06
C LYS A 7 -39.48 48.58 -8.02
N LYS A 8 -39.78 48.24 -6.76
CA LYS A 8 -38.76 47.97 -5.72
C LYS A 8 -38.05 46.69 -6.08
N VAL A 9 -36.79 46.79 -6.49
CA VAL A 9 -35.87 45.64 -6.61
C VAL A 9 -35.26 45.44 -5.24
N SER A 10 -35.65 44.38 -4.52
CA SER A 10 -34.97 43.93 -3.31
C SER A 10 -33.64 43.30 -3.69
N LYS A 11 -32.53 43.93 -3.33
CA LYS A 11 -31.21 43.32 -3.37
C LYS A 11 -31.12 42.22 -2.31
N LYS A 12 -31.33 40.97 -2.69
CA LYS A 12 -30.82 39.84 -1.93
C LYS A 12 -29.31 39.82 -2.14
N ALA A 13 -28.55 40.11 -1.10
CA ALA A 13 -27.14 39.87 -1.05
C ALA A 13 -26.92 38.34 -1.15
N ALA A 14 -26.42 37.89 -2.28
CA ALA A 14 -25.86 36.55 -2.43
C ALA A 14 -24.57 36.53 -1.61
N THR A 15 -24.61 35.88 -0.48
CA THR A 15 -23.38 35.43 0.19
C THR A 15 -22.74 34.39 -0.73
N GLU A 16 -21.77 34.81 -1.52
CA GLU A 16 -20.83 33.89 -2.19
C GLU A 16 -20.14 33.08 -1.09
N SER A 17 -20.59 31.83 -0.90
CA SER A 17 -19.84 30.85 -0.17
C SER A 17 -18.55 30.61 -0.97
N ALA A 18 -17.40 30.95 -0.40
CA ALA A 18 -16.12 30.60 -0.97
C ALA A 18 -16.11 29.09 -1.33
N PRO A 19 -15.58 28.69 -2.50
CA PRO A 19 -15.52 27.29 -2.87
C PRO A 19 -14.79 26.52 -1.78
N PRO A 20 -15.23 25.31 -1.41
CA PRO A 20 -14.55 24.50 -0.40
C PRO A 20 -13.10 24.36 -0.81
N ARG A 21 -12.20 24.84 0.04
CA ARG A 21 -10.77 24.68 -0.17
C ARG A 21 -10.49 23.18 -0.20
N GLY A 22 -10.19 22.64 -1.39
CA GLY A 22 -9.78 21.27 -1.54
C GLY A 22 -8.73 20.95 -0.46
N ARG A 23 -9.00 19.93 0.35
CA ARG A 23 -8.13 19.53 1.45
C ARG A 23 -6.79 19.14 0.86
N ARG A 24 -5.73 19.93 1.09
CA ARG A 24 -4.39 19.61 0.61
C ARG A 24 -3.94 18.34 1.32
N VAL A 25 -3.75 17.26 0.58
CA VAL A 25 -3.07 16.06 1.09
C VAL A 25 -1.73 16.53 1.63
N GLY A 26 -1.43 16.23 2.91
CA GLY A 26 -0.07 16.40 3.44
C GLY A 26 0.24 17.60 4.32
N THR A 27 -0.73 18.37 4.74
CA THR A 27 -0.53 19.25 5.90
C THR A 27 -0.79 18.52 7.23
N ASN A 28 -0.94 17.17 7.16
CA ASN A 28 -1.16 16.34 8.33
C ASN A 28 0.14 16.20 9.19
N ALA A 29 -0.02 15.81 10.43
CA ALA A 29 1.11 15.64 11.38
C ALA A 29 2.14 14.62 10.85
N ALA A 30 1.70 13.54 10.21
CA ALA A 30 2.56 12.49 9.67
C ALA A 30 3.48 12.99 8.55
N GLY A 31 2.97 13.79 7.60
CA GLY A 31 3.80 14.40 6.55
C GLY A 31 4.86 15.35 7.12
N ARG A 32 4.50 16.17 8.11
CA ARG A 32 5.47 17.05 8.78
C ARG A 32 6.55 16.26 9.54
N GLU A 33 6.17 15.17 10.17
CA GLU A 33 7.11 14.28 10.84
C GLU A 33 8.04 13.60 9.83
N ALA A 34 7.52 13.13 8.71
CA ALA A 34 8.32 12.56 7.60
C ALA A 34 9.32 13.59 7.05
N SER A 35 8.89 14.86 6.83
CA SER A 35 9.78 15.95 6.41
C SER A 35 10.90 16.19 7.42
N ALA A 36 10.59 16.22 8.73
CA ALA A 36 11.60 16.38 9.78
C ALA A 36 12.62 15.22 9.79
N ARG A 37 12.16 13.99 9.57
CA ARG A 37 13.04 12.81 9.47
C ARG A 37 13.96 12.87 8.24
N ILE A 38 13.48 13.40 7.11
CA ILE A 38 14.33 13.66 5.92
C ILE A 38 15.41 14.67 6.24
N VAL A 39 15.07 15.78 6.90
CA VAL A 39 16.06 16.79 7.33
C VAL A 39 17.10 16.18 8.27
N LYS A 40 16.68 15.42 9.27
CA LYS A 40 17.57 14.72 10.20
C LYS A 40 18.51 13.74 9.50
N LEU A 41 18.02 13.02 8.47
CA LEU A 41 18.87 12.16 7.65
C LEU A 41 19.96 12.97 6.93
N ALA A 42 19.60 14.10 6.33
CA ALA A 42 20.56 14.98 5.64
C ALA A 42 21.56 15.60 6.61
N GLU A 43 21.13 16.09 7.77
CA GLU A 43 22.00 16.61 8.85
C GLU A 43 23.02 15.56 9.27
N ARG A 44 22.56 14.31 9.50
CA ARG A 44 23.43 13.20 9.86
C ARG A 44 24.51 12.92 8.81
N VAL A 45 24.17 12.98 7.51
CA VAL A 45 25.12 12.81 6.40
C VAL A 45 26.16 13.94 6.42
N ILE A 46 25.76 15.19 6.69
CA ILE A 46 26.64 16.34 6.79
C ILE A 46 27.58 16.22 8.01
N GLU A 47 27.05 15.85 9.17
CA GLU A 47 27.85 15.63 10.40
C GLU A 47 28.94 14.59 10.20
N VAL A 48 28.63 13.48 9.49
CA VAL A 48 29.61 12.44 9.14
C VAL A 48 30.67 13.00 8.21
N SER A 49 30.26 13.75 7.17
CA SER A 49 31.19 14.39 6.23
C SER A 49 32.17 15.35 6.89
N LEU A 50 31.75 16.00 7.97
CA LEU A 50 32.58 16.94 8.74
C LEU A 50 33.37 16.26 9.86
N GLY A 51 33.33 14.93 9.98
CA GLY A 51 33.99 14.19 11.05
C GLY A 51 33.40 14.41 12.46
N GLN A 52 32.22 15.04 12.55
CA GLN A 52 31.62 15.39 13.84
C GLN A 52 30.93 14.19 14.50
N ALA A 53 30.43 13.24 13.69
CA ALA A 53 29.66 12.10 14.17
C ALA A 53 30.46 10.79 14.27
N ASP A 54 31.43 10.59 13.38
CA ASP A 54 32.28 9.38 13.34
C ASP A 54 33.65 9.72 12.78
N ARG A 55 34.64 9.81 13.67
CA ARG A 55 36.03 10.13 13.29
C ARG A 55 36.67 9.11 12.35
N LYS A 56 36.19 7.85 12.34
CA LYS A 56 36.69 6.80 11.43
C LYS A 56 36.14 6.94 10.02
N ALA A 57 35.04 7.67 9.86
CA ALA A 57 34.37 7.92 8.59
C ALA A 57 34.51 9.40 8.15
N GLU A 58 35.49 10.11 8.70
CA GLU A 58 35.75 11.51 8.38
C GLU A 58 35.96 11.68 6.87
N GLY A 59 35.15 12.55 6.25
CA GLY A 59 35.17 12.81 4.82
C GLY A 59 34.47 11.76 3.93
N ASP A 60 33.94 10.65 4.48
CA ASP A 60 33.16 9.66 3.72
C ASP A 60 31.69 9.64 4.18
N PRO A 61 30.81 10.42 3.57
CA PRO A 61 29.40 10.48 3.94
C PRO A 61 28.73 9.10 3.79
N TYR A 62 27.94 8.71 4.79
CA TYR A 62 27.17 7.49 4.75
C TYR A 62 25.82 7.62 5.47
N PHE A 63 24.94 6.69 5.19
CA PHE A 63 23.76 6.39 6.02
C PHE A 63 23.47 4.89 6.00
N ASP A 64 22.80 4.43 7.06
CA ASP A 64 22.44 3.03 7.22
C ASP A 64 21.02 2.79 6.71
N VAL A 65 20.83 1.72 5.93
CA VAL A 65 19.54 1.29 5.37
C VAL A 65 19.19 -0.07 5.96
N PRO A 66 18.04 -0.24 6.62
CA PRO A 66 17.58 -1.54 7.09
C PRO A 66 17.42 -2.54 5.93
N THR A 67 17.93 -3.76 6.11
CA THR A 67 17.95 -4.79 5.06
C THR A 67 16.55 -5.39 4.90
N ARG A 68 15.98 -5.30 3.71
CA ARG A 68 14.67 -5.90 3.34
C ARG A 68 14.87 -7.27 2.70
N ALA A 69 15.14 -8.29 3.50
CA ALA A 69 15.37 -9.65 3.06
C ALA A 69 14.79 -10.67 4.04
N LEU A 70 14.59 -11.90 3.58
CA LEU A 70 14.12 -12.99 4.42
C LEU A 70 15.04 -13.21 5.63
N SER A 71 16.36 -13.09 5.46
CA SER A 71 17.34 -13.21 6.55
C SER A 71 17.19 -12.16 7.65
N ASN A 72 16.55 -11.02 7.36
CA ASN A 72 16.24 -9.96 8.32
C ASN A 72 14.74 -9.86 8.63
N THR A 73 13.97 -10.92 8.38
CA THR A 73 12.54 -10.99 8.67
C THR A 73 12.30 -12.02 9.77
N ARG A 74 11.54 -11.65 10.79
CA ARG A 74 11.18 -12.52 11.91
C ARG A 74 9.66 -12.69 11.96
N PHE A 75 9.20 -13.89 12.30
CA PHE A 75 7.80 -14.11 12.59
C PHE A 75 7.54 -13.89 14.09
N ASN A 76 6.66 -12.97 14.41
CA ASN A 76 6.26 -12.71 15.78
C ASN A 76 5.07 -13.62 16.14
N GLU A 77 5.33 -14.66 16.94
CA GLU A 77 4.33 -15.67 17.34
C GLU A 77 3.13 -15.05 18.08
N LYS A 78 3.37 -14.07 18.95
CA LYS A 78 2.30 -13.42 19.72
C LYS A 78 1.38 -12.59 18.85
N LYS A 79 1.96 -11.81 17.92
CA LYS A 79 1.22 -10.95 16.99
C LYS A 79 0.81 -11.69 15.71
N ARG A 80 1.39 -12.87 15.46
CA ARG A 80 1.18 -13.74 14.28
C ARG A 80 1.39 -12.98 12.95
N ARG A 81 2.42 -12.16 12.91
CA ARG A 81 2.78 -11.37 11.73
C ARG A 81 4.30 -11.31 11.54
N LEU A 82 4.71 -10.97 10.33
CA LEU A 82 6.10 -10.72 10.01
C LEU A 82 6.53 -9.35 10.57
N GLU A 83 7.70 -9.29 11.13
CA GLU A 83 8.35 -8.06 11.58
C GLU A 83 9.77 -8.01 11.03
N MET A 84 10.25 -6.82 10.72
CA MET A 84 11.62 -6.63 10.26
C MET A 84 12.60 -6.75 11.42
N GLY A 85 13.76 -7.35 11.20
CA GLY A 85 14.85 -7.42 12.15
C GLY A 85 15.69 -6.14 12.14
N ASP A 86 16.83 -6.18 12.85
CA ASP A 86 17.67 -5.02 13.12
C ASP A 86 18.89 -4.91 12.19
N ALA A 87 19.03 -5.83 11.22
CA ALA A 87 20.16 -5.81 10.29
C ALA A 87 20.08 -4.63 9.33
N THR A 88 21.18 -3.89 9.22
CA THR A 88 21.32 -2.73 8.33
C THR A 88 22.46 -2.91 7.35
N GLN A 89 22.37 -2.24 6.23
CA GLN A 89 23.45 -2.13 5.24
C GLN A 89 23.86 -0.66 5.16
N ARG A 90 25.16 -0.39 5.33
CA ARG A 90 25.71 0.95 5.17
C ARG A 90 25.83 1.29 3.69
N ARG A 91 25.47 2.52 3.32
CA ARG A 91 25.68 3.11 2.01
C ARG A 91 26.66 4.27 2.12
N ASN A 92 27.85 4.08 1.58
CA ASN A 92 28.93 5.05 1.59
C ASN A 92 28.97 5.79 0.24
N PHE A 93 29.21 7.10 0.28
CA PHE A 93 29.29 7.92 -0.93
C PHE A 93 30.57 7.64 -1.74
N PHE A 94 31.71 7.49 -1.08
CA PHE A 94 32.98 7.23 -1.77
C PHE A 94 33.25 5.75 -2.11
N ASN A 95 32.30 4.88 -1.87
CA ASN A 95 32.34 3.51 -2.35
C ASN A 95 31.71 3.41 -3.74
N ALA A 96 32.49 3.12 -4.78
CA ALA A 96 32.06 3.08 -6.17
C ALA A 96 30.81 2.22 -6.42
N SER A 97 30.67 1.07 -5.71
CA SER A 97 29.49 0.19 -5.85
C SER A 97 28.23 0.74 -5.16
N GLN A 98 28.35 1.73 -4.29
CA GLN A 98 27.27 2.27 -3.47
C GLN A 98 26.91 3.74 -3.78
N ALA A 99 27.87 4.49 -4.35
CA ALA A 99 27.75 5.91 -4.63
C ALA A 99 26.48 6.26 -5.41
N ARG A 100 26.15 5.47 -6.43
CA ARG A 100 24.94 5.67 -7.24
C ARG A 100 23.68 5.56 -6.39
N LYS A 101 23.56 4.51 -5.57
CA LYS A 101 22.39 4.34 -4.67
C LYS A 101 22.33 5.39 -3.56
N PHE A 102 23.49 5.84 -3.08
CA PHE A 102 23.57 6.96 -2.15
C PHE A 102 22.98 8.23 -2.77
N MET A 103 23.49 8.62 -3.94
CA MET A 103 22.99 9.78 -4.71
C MET A 103 21.48 9.67 -4.99
N GLN A 104 21.03 8.52 -5.48
CA GLN A 104 19.62 8.25 -5.76
C GLN A 104 18.74 8.43 -4.52
N SER A 105 19.19 7.93 -3.36
CA SER A 105 18.44 8.06 -2.11
C SER A 105 18.32 9.52 -1.67
N MET A 106 19.40 10.30 -1.76
CA MET A 106 19.38 11.74 -1.42
C MET A 106 18.51 12.54 -2.39
N LEU A 107 18.55 12.20 -3.68
CA LEU A 107 17.72 12.84 -4.70
C LEU A 107 16.22 12.59 -4.45
N LEU A 108 15.84 11.34 -4.16
CA LEU A 108 14.46 11.01 -3.82
C LEU A 108 14.02 11.64 -2.51
N ALA A 109 14.88 11.67 -1.49
CA ALA A 109 14.57 12.31 -0.21
C ALA A 109 14.29 13.81 -0.39
N GLY A 110 15.13 14.53 -1.14
CA GLY A 110 14.92 15.93 -1.48
C GLY A 110 13.64 16.16 -2.30
N GLY A 111 13.34 15.26 -3.24
CA GLY A 111 12.11 15.29 -4.03
C GLY A 111 10.86 15.11 -3.17
N CYS A 112 10.85 14.13 -2.26
CA CYS A 112 9.76 13.90 -1.32
C CYS A 112 9.57 15.08 -0.35
N LYS A 113 10.68 15.64 0.16
CA LYS A 113 10.60 16.85 1.01
C LYS A 113 9.93 18.01 0.30
N SER A 114 10.31 18.28 -0.96
CA SER A 114 9.66 19.34 -1.75
C SER A 114 8.16 19.09 -1.92
N LEU A 115 7.74 17.84 -2.18
CA LEU A 115 6.32 17.49 -2.29
C LEU A 115 5.56 17.75 -0.99
N ILE A 116 6.15 17.39 0.15
CA ILE A 116 5.55 17.62 1.48
C ILE A 116 5.42 19.12 1.73
N ASP A 117 6.48 19.89 1.51
CA ASP A 117 6.50 21.34 1.78
C ASP A 117 5.50 22.10 0.87
N GLU A 118 5.35 21.66 -0.38
CA GLU A 118 4.39 22.21 -1.33
C GLU A 118 2.95 21.73 -1.09
N GLY A 119 2.73 20.75 -0.24
CA GLY A 119 1.43 20.09 -0.03
C GLY A 119 0.90 19.41 -1.28
N LYS A 120 1.80 18.90 -2.14
CA LYS A 120 1.48 18.19 -3.38
C LYS A 120 1.79 16.72 -3.24
N THR A 121 1.14 15.90 -4.07
CA THR A 121 1.42 14.47 -4.18
C THR A 121 1.87 14.13 -5.60
N LEU A 122 2.63 13.04 -5.73
CA LEU A 122 3.11 12.58 -7.03
C LEU A 122 2.99 11.05 -7.11
N SER A 123 2.70 10.53 -8.30
CA SER A 123 2.71 9.07 -8.50
C SER A 123 4.14 8.53 -8.49
N LEU A 124 4.31 7.24 -8.19
CA LEU A 124 5.59 6.53 -8.32
C LEU A 124 6.29 6.83 -9.65
N ARG A 125 5.53 6.74 -10.74
CA ARG A 125 6.06 7.06 -12.08
C ARG A 125 6.44 8.53 -12.21
N GLY A 126 5.68 9.42 -11.59
CA GLY A 126 5.99 10.85 -11.56
C GLY A 126 7.27 11.15 -10.78
N VAL A 127 7.49 10.46 -9.66
CA VAL A 127 8.73 10.55 -8.87
C VAL A 127 9.92 10.10 -9.70
N TYR A 128 9.82 8.97 -10.41
CA TYR A 128 10.84 8.50 -11.34
C TYR A 128 11.19 9.57 -12.37
N TYR A 129 10.21 10.11 -13.09
CA TYR A 129 10.48 11.15 -14.12
C TYR A 129 11.02 12.45 -13.54
N ARG A 130 10.55 12.87 -12.38
CA ARG A 130 11.06 14.07 -11.70
C ARG A 130 12.53 13.92 -11.28
N SER A 131 12.94 12.71 -10.97
CA SER A 131 14.27 12.38 -10.50
C SER A 131 15.22 11.90 -11.61
N LEU A 132 14.71 11.76 -12.84
CA LEU A 132 15.48 11.30 -13.99
C LEU A 132 16.28 12.47 -14.60
N HIS A 133 17.57 12.50 -14.32
CA HIS A 133 18.51 13.51 -14.84
C HIS A 133 19.73 12.83 -15.44
N THR A 134 20.45 13.55 -16.32
CA THR A 134 21.79 13.15 -16.73
C THR A 134 22.78 13.59 -15.63
N ILE A 135 23.63 12.69 -15.18
CA ILE A 135 24.66 13.01 -14.18
C ILE A 135 25.67 13.97 -14.80
N PRO A 136 25.93 15.14 -14.19
CA PRO A 136 26.82 16.14 -14.74
C PRO A 136 28.21 15.56 -15.08
N GLY A 137 28.72 15.88 -16.26
CA GLY A 137 30.02 15.41 -16.76
C GLY A 137 30.02 13.97 -17.30
N THR A 138 28.87 13.31 -17.36
CA THR A 138 28.72 11.94 -17.87
C THR A 138 27.61 11.83 -18.91
N LYS A 139 27.46 10.64 -19.52
CA LYS A 139 26.29 10.28 -20.33
C LYS A 139 25.27 9.43 -19.56
N GLU A 140 25.56 9.13 -18.31
CA GLU A 140 24.72 8.27 -17.47
C GLU A 140 23.53 9.03 -16.89
N LYS A 141 22.43 8.31 -16.71
CA LYS A 141 21.24 8.81 -16.03
C LYS A 141 21.26 8.44 -14.56
N THR A 142 20.56 9.22 -13.75
CA THR A 142 20.38 8.95 -12.31
C THR A 142 19.67 7.65 -12.03
N PHE A 143 18.73 7.24 -12.90
CA PHE A 143 18.01 5.98 -12.85
C PHE A 143 17.94 5.34 -14.24
N ASP A 144 18.04 4.02 -14.31
CA ASP A 144 17.93 3.29 -15.58
C ASP A 144 16.44 3.04 -15.91
N ASP A 145 15.65 2.67 -14.92
CA ASP A 145 14.22 2.44 -15.06
C ASP A 145 13.42 2.80 -13.79
N GLN A 146 12.09 2.67 -13.86
CA GLN A 146 11.21 2.95 -12.74
C GLN A 146 11.40 1.94 -11.59
N THR A 147 11.71 0.68 -11.89
CA THR A 147 11.86 -0.39 -10.89
C THR A 147 13.03 -0.08 -9.95
N GLU A 148 14.10 0.51 -10.50
CA GLU A 148 15.24 0.97 -9.71
C GLU A 148 14.84 2.08 -8.75
N SER A 149 14.07 3.09 -9.22
CA SER A 149 13.61 4.20 -8.38
C SER A 149 12.62 3.73 -7.31
N ASP A 150 11.74 2.77 -7.64
CA ASP A 150 10.78 2.21 -6.70
C ASP A 150 11.50 1.47 -5.55
N ALA A 151 12.54 0.68 -5.86
CA ALA A 151 13.34 -0.02 -4.87
C ALA A 151 14.09 0.94 -3.92
N VAL A 152 14.66 2.04 -4.47
CA VAL A 152 15.33 3.07 -3.66
C VAL A 152 14.34 3.84 -2.79
N LEU A 153 13.14 4.11 -3.29
CA LEU A 153 12.08 4.75 -2.50
C LEU A 153 11.64 3.87 -1.33
N GLU A 154 11.49 2.56 -1.54
CA GLU A 154 11.19 1.61 -0.46
C GLU A 154 12.30 1.55 0.59
N ASP A 155 13.57 1.61 0.18
CA ASP A 155 14.68 1.71 1.12
C ASP A 155 14.65 3.01 1.92
N LEU A 156 14.23 4.11 1.29
CA LEU A 156 14.05 5.40 1.95
C LEU A 156 12.89 5.36 2.96
N GLU A 157 11.75 4.75 2.61
CA GLU A 157 10.62 4.54 3.51
C GLU A 157 11.09 3.85 4.81
N VAL A 158 11.85 2.77 4.67
CA VAL A 158 12.35 2.01 5.81
C VAL A 158 13.36 2.79 6.62
N SER A 159 14.31 3.48 5.96
CA SER A 159 15.34 4.28 6.63
C SER A 159 14.76 5.44 7.43
N LEU A 160 13.68 6.02 6.95
CA LEU A 160 12.97 7.10 7.61
C LEU A 160 11.94 6.60 8.63
N GLY A 161 11.58 5.31 8.60
CA GLY A 161 10.43 4.78 9.33
C GLY A 161 9.12 5.49 8.95
N ALA A 162 9.02 5.93 7.70
CA ALA A 162 7.88 6.65 7.14
C ALA A 162 7.25 5.84 6.01
N MET A 163 5.94 5.94 5.86
CA MET A 163 5.25 5.29 4.78
C MET A 163 5.33 6.14 3.51
N ARG A 164 5.22 5.51 2.37
CA ARG A 164 5.18 6.15 1.04
C ARG A 164 4.18 7.29 0.97
N GLU A 165 3.01 7.08 1.55
CA GLU A 165 1.92 8.05 1.61
C GLU A 165 2.29 9.28 2.44
N GLU A 166 3.08 9.09 3.50
CA GLU A 166 3.61 10.16 4.34
C GLU A 166 4.72 10.96 3.63
N LEU A 167 5.39 10.33 2.66
CA LEU A 167 6.33 10.97 1.74
C LEU A 167 5.64 11.64 0.54
N HIS A 168 4.31 11.70 0.54
CA HIS A 168 3.49 12.27 -0.53
C HIS A 168 3.60 11.57 -1.89
N VAL A 169 3.92 10.28 -1.86
CA VAL A 169 4.00 9.44 -3.06
C VAL A 169 2.86 8.43 -3.06
N PHE A 170 2.18 8.28 -4.20
CA PHE A 170 1.08 7.35 -4.36
C PHE A 170 1.30 6.39 -5.52
N ALA A 171 0.72 5.20 -5.41
CA ALA A 171 0.65 4.23 -6.49
C ALA A 171 -0.64 4.44 -7.32
N LYS A 172 -0.70 3.82 -8.51
CA LYS A 172 -1.94 3.74 -9.27
C LYS A 172 -2.99 2.99 -8.43
N LYS A 173 -4.21 3.55 -8.37
CA LYS A 173 -5.34 2.86 -7.75
C LYS A 173 -5.61 1.53 -8.45
N ARG A 174 -5.82 0.49 -7.67
CA ARG A 174 -6.14 -0.87 -8.12
C ARG A 174 -7.05 -1.51 -7.09
N GLY A 175 -7.92 -2.38 -7.57
CA GLY A 175 -8.90 -3.04 -6.73
C GLY A 175 -10.18 -2.23 -6.58
N THR A 176 -11.27 -2.95 -6.31
CA THR A 176 -12.61 -2.41 -6.21
C THR A 176 -13.33 -2.92 -4.97
N MET A 177 -14.33 -2.15 -4.54
CA MET A 177 -15.17 -2.48 -3.39
C MET A 177 -16.65 -2.19 -3.70
N VAL A 178 -17.52 -3.04 -3.22
CA VAL A 178 -18.97 -2.82 -3.18
C VAL A 178 -19.53 -3.45 -1.90
N GLY A 179 -20.63 -2.95 -1.37
CA GLY A 179 -21.27 -3.57 -0.22
C GLY A 179 -21.91 -2.62 0.77
N ASN A 180 -22.34 -3.18 1.90
CA ASN A 180 -23.18 -2.49 2.87
C ASN A 180 -22.40 -1.55 3.80
N ILE A 181 -21.77 -0.54 3.20
CA ILE A 181 -21.01 0.51 3.91
C ILE A 181 -21.14 1.84 3.19
N THR A 182 -21.16 2.93 3.93
CA THR A 182 -20.90 4.28 3.44
C THR A 182 -19.49 4.71 3.86
N ILE A 183 -18.83 5.47 3.02
CA ILE A 183 -17.50 6.03 3.31
C ILE A 183 -17.51 7.52 2.98
N THR A 184 -16.60 8.26 3.60
CA THR A 184 -16.25 9.62 3.17
C THR A 184 -14.84 9.58 2.58
N ASP A 185 -14.70 9.92 1.30
CA ASP A 185 -13.43 10.00 0.59
C ASP A 185 -13.09 11.47 0.31
N ASN A 186 -12.05 11.99 0.93
CA ASN A 186 -11.64 13.40 0.83
C ASN A 186 -12.77 14.42 1.08
N GLY A 187 -13.76 14.05 1.88
CA GLY A 187 -14.92 14.90 2.24
C GLY A 187 -16.19 14.61 1.45
N ASP A 188 -16.12 13.79 0.40
CA ASP A 188 -17.29 13.37 -0.37
C ASP A 188 -17.87 12.08 0.22
N GLU A 189 -19.18 12.10 0.51
CA GLU A 189 -19.89 10.91 1.02
C GLU A 189 -20.23 9.96 -0.15
N ILE A 190 -19.88 8.70 0.00
CA ILE A 190 -20.06 7.66 -1.01
C ILE A 190 -20.79 6.46 -0.39
N ASP A 191 -21.93 6.11 -0.98
CA ASP A 191 -22.66 4.87 -0.65
C ASP A 191 -22.17 3.74 -1.52
N CYS A 192 -21.36 2.83 -0.95
CA CYS A 192 -20.76 1.71 -1.67
C CYS A 192 -21.80 0.67 -2.15
N ARG A 193 -23.05 0.74 -1.74
CA ARG A 193 -24.15 -0.08 -2.26
C ARG A 193 -24.62 0.38 -3.65
N ARG A 194 -24.28 1.60 -4.05
CA ARG A 194 -24.81 2.30 -5.24
C ARG A 194 -23.75 2.58 -6.30
N MET A 195 -22.70 1.75 -6.32
CA MET A 195 -21.55 1.94 -7.21
C MET A 195 -21.68 1.26 -8.58
N GLY A 196 -22.86 0.67 -8.87
CA GLY A 196 -23.13 0.01 -10.15
C GLY A 196 -22.22 -1.21 -10.39
N SER A 197 -21.97 -1.51 -11.66
CA SER A 197 -21.15 -2.66 -12.05
C SER A 197 -19.65 -2.48 -11.79
N GLY A 198 -19.17 -1.23 -11.75
CA GLY A 198 -17.75 -0.93 -11.59
C GLY A 198 -17.25 -0.90 -10.14
N GLY A 199 -18.16 -0.81 -9.16
CA GLY A 199 -17.77 -0.67 -7.76
C GLY A 199 -17.03 0.64 -7.44
N TYR A 200 -16.66 0.82 -6.17
CA TYR A 200 -15.79 1.90 -5.71
C TYR A 200 -14.33 1.52 -5.95
N ALA A 201 -13.62 2.29 -6.77
CA ALA A 201 -12.21 2.09 -7.04
C ALA A 201 -11.36 2.47 -5.81
N ILE A 202 -10.74 1.48 -5.18
CA ILE A 202 -9.96 1.66 -3.94
C ILE A 202 -8.72 2.51 -4.24
N PRO A 203 -8.54 3.66 -3.57
CA PRO A 203 -7.36 4.50 -3.75
C PRO A 203 -6.12 3.84 -3.16
N SER A 204 -4.93 4.31 -3.56
CA SER A 204 -3.68 3.81 -2.98
C SER A 204 -3.45 4.30 -1.55
N ILE A 205 -4.07 5.43 -1.19
CA ILE A 205 -4.00 6.02 0.15
C ILE A 205 -5.34 5.78 0.84
N CYS A 206 -5.36 4.89 1.81
CA CYS A 206 -6.54 4.51 2.59
C CYS A 206 -6.38 4.86 4.08
N GLU A 207 -5.74 5.99 4.38
CA GLU A 207 -5.55 6.43 5.76
C GLU A 207 -6.82 7.10 6.34
N PRO A 208 -6.97 7.14 7.68
CA PRO A 208 -8.19 7.67 8.31
C PRO A 208 -8.50 9.13 8.00
N ASP A 209 -7.51 9.93 7.63
CA ASP A 209 -7.69 11.32 7.22
C ASP A 209 -8.16 11.47 5.76
N VAL A 210 -8.04 10.42 4.95
CA VAL A 210 -8.49 10.36 3.56
C VAL A 210 -9.80 9.61 3.43
N ILE A 211 -9.86 8.37 3.97
CA ILE A 211 -11.05 7.51 3.95
C ILE A 211 -11.60 7.37 5.37
N GLN A 212 -12.81 7.81 5.60
CA GLN A 212 -13.51 7.63 6.86
C GLN A 212 -14.69 6.68 6.65
N PHE A 213 -14.88 5.76 7.60
CA PHE A 213 -16.01 4.83 7.56
C PHE A 213 -17.25 5.49 8.19
N GLY A 214 -18.35 5.48 7.46
CA GLY A 214 -19.67 5.89 7.92
C GLY A 214 -20.49 4.71 8.40
N LYS A 215 -21.79 4.70 8.06
CA LYS A 215 -22.69 3.60 8.44
C LYS A 215 -22.25 2.30 7.76
N CYS A 216 -22.10 1.24 8.54
CA CYS A 216 -21.76 -0.09 8.07
C CYS A 216 -22.70 -1.12 8.69
N ASP A 217 -23.48 -1.80 7.84
CA ASP A 217 -24.37 -2.87 8.25
C ASP A 217 -23.82 -4.25 7.83
N ALA A 218 -22.63 -4.31 7.24
CA ALA A 218 -22.01 -5.54 6.80
C ALA A 218 -21.58 -6.43 7.98
N LYS A 219 -21.69 -7.75 7.79
CA LYS A 219 -21.31 -8.77 8.78
C LYS A 219 -19.88 -9.26 8.59
N PHE A 220 -19.33 -9.15 7.39
CA PHE A 220 -17.98 -9.60 7.05
C PHE A 220 -17.48 -8.93 5.79
N VAL A 221 -16.19 -9.10 5.51
CA VAL A 221 -15.55 -8.74 4.25
C VAL A 221 -15.20 -10.02 3.51
N LEU A 222 -15.59 -10.11 2.23
CA LEU A 222 -15.13 -11.14 1.31
C LEU A 222 -14.15 -10.50 0.34
N HIS A 223 -12.89 -10.93 0.40
CA HIS A 223 -11.86 -10.55 -0.55
C HIS A 223 -11.67 -11.67 -1.57
N VAL A 224 -11.83 -11.35 -2.84
CA VAL A 224 -11.62 -12.29 -3.95
C VAL A 224 -10.37 -11.90 -4.74
N GLU A 225 -9.70 -12.87 -5.37
CA GLU A 225 -8.45 -12.63 -6.07
C GLU A 225 -8.66 -11.88 -7.38
N LYS A 226 -9.63 -12.34 -8.19
CA LYS A 226 -9.83 -11.90 -9.57
C LYS A 226 -11.02 -10.96 -9.70
N ASP A 227 -10.87 -9.92 -10.52
CA ASP A 227 -11.93 -8.98 -10.83
C ASP A 227 -13.11 -9.63 -11.58
N THR A 228 -12.84 -10.65 -12.39
CA THR A 228 -13.90 -11.42 -13.09
C THR A 228 -14.81 -12.17 -12.12
N VAL A 229 -14.23 -12.77 -11.06
CA VAL A 229 -14.99 -13.42 -9.99
C VAL A 229 -15.75 -12.38 -9.17
N TRP A 230 -15.10 -11.26 -8.86
CA TRP A 230 -15.74 -10.14 -8.18
C TRP A 230 -16.92 -9.58 -8.96
N SER A 231 -16.74 -9.38 -10.28
CA SER A 231 -17.79 -8.89 -11.18
C SER A 231 -19.00 -9.80 -11.18
N ARG A 232 -18.80 -11.13 -11.24
CA ARG A 232 -19.87 -12.11 -11.17
C ARG A 232 -20.63 -12.04 -9.86
N PHE A 233 -19.92 -11.96 -8.72
CA PHE A 233 -20.56 -11.79 -7.41
C PHE A 233 -21.30 -10.46 -7.28
N ASN A 234 -20.79 -9.40 -7.90
CA ASN A 234 -21.48 -8.11 -7.91
C ASN A 234 -22.77 -8.13 -8.75
N GLU A 235 -22.74 -8.76 -9.94
CA GLU A 235 -23.94 -8.99 -10.78
C GLU A 235 -25.03 -9.73 -10.00
N ASP A 236 -24.66 -10.79 -9.30
CA ASP A 236 -25.59 -11.58 -8.49
C ASP A 236 -26.01 -10.86 -7.18
N ARG A 237 -25.50 -9.66 -6.92
CA ARG A 237 -25.71 -8.88 -5.70
C ARG A 237 -25.41 -9.72 -4.44
N PHE A 238 -24.35 -10.50 -4.50
CA PHE A 238 -23.91 -11.37 -3.40
C PHE A 238 -23.76 -10.59 -2.09
N TRP A 239 -23.18 -9.41 -2.16
CA TRP A 239 -22.95 -8.52 -1.02
C TRP A 239 -24.26 -8.08 -0.34
N GLU A 240 -25.37 -7.96 -1.09
CA GLU A 240 -26.68 -7.64 -0.54
C GLU A 240 -27.31 -8.89 0.10
N LYS A 241 -27.31 -10.02 -0.62
CA LYS A 241 -27.87 -11.29 -0.15
C LYS A 241 -27.24 -11.78 1.15
N HIS A 242 -25.94 -11.60 1.30
CA HIS A 242 -25.16 -12.05 2.44
C HIS A 242 -24.78 -10.95 3.44
N ASN A 243 -25.20 -9.72 3.16
CA ASN A 243 -24.91 -8.56 3.99
C ASN A 243 -23.41 -8.40 4.27
N CYS A 244 -22.60 -8.22 3.21
CA CYS A 244 -21.15 -8.14 3.32
C CYS A 244 -20.56 -6.99 2.52
N ILE A 245 -19.26 -6.80 2.63
CA ILE A 245 -18.43 -5.99 1.76
C ILE A 245 -17.65 -6.94 0.86
N LEU A 246 -17.76 -6.76 -0.44
CA LEU A 246 -17.04 -7.51 -1.46
C LEU A 246 -15.89 -6.66 -1.99
N THR A 247 -14.66 -7.18 -1.95
CA THR A 247 -13.46 -6.50 -2.43
C THR A 247 -12.64 -7.40 -3.35
N GLU A 248 -11.86 -6.81 -4.24
CA GLU A 248 -10.87 -7.52 -5.05
C GLU A 248 -9.56 -6.73 -5.13
N GLY A 249 -8.47 -7.36 -5.56
CA GLY A 249 -7.14 -6.77 -5.63
C GLY A 249 -6.43 -6.92 -6.97
N SER A 250 -7.10 -7.48 -8.00
CA SER A 250 -6.52 -7.83 -9.31
C SER A 250 -5.26 -8.73 -9.17
N GLY A 251 -5.41 -9.85 -8.47
CA GLY A 251 -4.34 -10.77 -8.08
C GLY A 251 -3.70 -10.36 -6.75
N GLN A 252 -2.38 -10.19 -6.71
CA GLN A 252 -1.70 -9.71 -5.50
C GLN A 252 -2.24 -8.34 -5.07
N PRO A 253 -2.93 -8.22 -3.91
CA PRO A 253 -3.56 -6.98 -3.51
C PRO A 253 -2.52 -5.89 -3.22
N PRO A 254 -2.69 -4.71 -3.82
CA PRO A 254 -1.78 -3.59 -3.58
C PRO A 254 -1.92 -3.05 -2.15
N ARG A 255 -0.98 -2.18 -1.76
CA ARG A 255 -0.93 -1.61 -0.40
C ARG A 255 -2.25 -0.96 0.03
N GLY A 256 -2.90 -0.18 -0.85
CA GLY A 256 -4.19 0.47 -0.56
C GLY A 256 -5.29 -0.53 -0.21
N VAL A 257 -5.42 -1.62 -0.98
CA VAL A 257 -6.40 -2.69 -0.70
C VAL A 257 -6.09 -3.37 0.63
N ARG A 258 -4.82 -3.76 0.87
CA ARG A 258 -4.42 -4.39 2.14
C ARG A 258 -4.67 -3.47 3.33
N ARG A 259 -4.38 -2.18 3.17
CA ARG A 259 -4.63 -1.17 4.21
C ARG A 259 -6.13 -1.01 4.49
N LEU A 260 -6.95 -0.96 3.45
CA LEU A 260 -8.40 -0.90 3.60
C LEU A 260 -8.95 -2.13 4.32
N LEU A 261 -8.55 -3.35 3.90
CA LEU A 261 -8.93 -4.60 4.56
C LEU A 261 -8.55 -4.62 6.04
N HIS A 262 -7.31 -4.20 6.35
CA HIS A 262 -6.83 -4.10 7.72
C HIS A 262 -7.67 -3.13 8.55
N ARG A 263 -8.02 -1.98 7.99
CA ARG A 263 -8.86 -0.98 8.66
C ARG A 263 -10.28 -1.48 8.88
N LEU A 264 -10.93 -2.08 7.87
CA LEU A 264 -12.25 -2.69 8.01
C LEU A 264 -12.26 -3.75 9.12
N HIS A 265 -11.19 -4.56 9.21
CA HIS A 265 -11.06 -5.55 10.27
C HIS A 265 -10.87 -4.93 11.66
N ASN A 266 -9.96 -3.96 11.79
CA ASN A 266 -9.58 -3.43 13.10
C ASN A 266 -10.51 -2.33 13.62
N GLU A 267 -11.03 -1.46 12.76
CA GLU A 267 -11.91 -0.36 13.15
C GLU A 267 -13.36 -0.83 13.29
N LEU A 268 -13.87 -1.58 12.29
CA LEU A 268 -15.25 -2.07 12.29
C LEU A 268 -15.44 -3.47 12.84
N LYS A 269 -14.34 -4.15 13.24
CA LYS A 269 -14.34 -5.52 13.78
C LYS A 269 -14.93 -6.57 12.83
N LEU A 270 -14.89 -6.30 11.52
CA LEU A 270 -15.40 -7.24 10.53
C LEU A 270 -14.43 -8.41 10.33
N PRO A 271 -14.89 -9.67 10.36
CA PRO A 271 -14.08 -10.80 9.92
C PRO A 271 -13.77 -10.69 8.42
N VAL A 272 -12.54 -11.04 8.04
CA VAL A 272 -12.08 -11.03 6.65
C VAL A 272 -11.93 -12.47 6.16
N TYR A 273 -12.61 -12.79 5.08
CA TYR A 273 -12.52 -14.05 4.37
C TYR A 273 -11.86 -13.83 3.02
N CYS A 274 -10.95 -14.71 2.61
CA CYS A 274 -10.26 -14.67 1.34
C CYS A 274 -10.71 -15.86 0.48
N LEU A 275 -11.24 -15.57 -0.70
CA LEU A 275 -11.56 -16.54 -1.73
C LEU A 275 -10.53 -16.36 -2.86
N LEU A 276 -9.58 -17.26 -2.94
CA LEU A 276 -8.40 -17.19 -3.79
C LEU A 276 -8.28 -18.48 -4.61
N ASP A 277 -7.46 -18.48 -5.64
CA ASP A 277 -7.23 -19.68 -6.45
C ASP A 277 -6.56 -20.79 -5.63
N CYS A 278 -6.82 -22.05 -5.99
CA CYS A 278 -6.19 -23.23 -5.39
C CYS A 278 -4.84 -23.50 -6.05
N ASP A 279 -3.92 -22.54 -5.91
CA ASP A 279 -2.57 -22.64 -6.43
C ASP A 279 -1.54 -22.05 -5.43
N PRO A 280 -0.24 -22.25 -5.64
CA PRO A 280 0.78 -21.71 -4.74
C PRO A 280 0.76 -20.17 -4.65
N TRP A 281 0.30 -19.47 -5.68
CA TRP A 281 0.21 -18.01 -5.68
C TRP A 281 -0.96 -17.52 -4.83
N GLY A 282 -2.13 -18.19 -4.90
CA GLY A 282 -3.26 -17.91 -4.03
C GLY A 282 -2.89 -18.07 -2.54
N HIS A 283 -2.17 -19.15 -2.20
CA HIS A 283 -1.64 -19.35 -0.86
C HIS A 283 -0.61 -18.28 -0.46
N TYR A 284 0.24 -17.84 -1.39
CA TYR A 284 1.16 -16.74 -1.16
C TYR A 284 0.41 -15.42 -0.90
N ILE A 285 -0.59 -15.09 -1.72
CA ILE A 285 -1.46 -13.91 -1.55
C ILE A 285 -2.12 -13.93 -0.16
N TYR A 286 -2.69 -15.08 0.22
CA TYR A 286 -3.27 -15.24 1.55
C TYR A 286 -2.25 -15.01 2.67
N SER A 287 -1.04 -15.55 2.53
CA SER A 287 0.06 -15.34 3.48
C SER A 287 0.36 -13.85 3.65
N VAL A 288 0.43 -13.11 2.55
CA VAL A 288 0.70 -11.66 2.56
C VAL A 288 -0.42 -10.87 3.24
N ILE A 289 -1.69 -11.22 3.00
CA ILE A 289 -2.83 -10.61 3.69
C ILE A 289 -2.80 -10.92 5.18
N LYS A 290 -2.55 -12.18 5.53
CA LYS A 290 -2.60 -12.68 6.90
C LYS A 290 -1.44 -12.21 7.76
N GLN A 291 -0.22 -12.28 7.25
CA GLN A 291 1.01 -12.17 8.04
C GLN A 291 1.90 -11.00 7.62
N GLY A 292 1.67 -10.43 6.43
CA GLY A 292 2.51 -9.42 5.83
C GLY A 292 3.46 -9.97 4.78
N SER A 293 4.21 -9.09 4.13
CA SER A 293 5.17 -9.42 3.08
C SER A 293 6.60 -9.35 3.62
N ILE A 294 7.49 -10.24 3.15
CA ILE A 294 8.90 -10.25 3.54
C ILE A 294 9.56 -8.91 3.17
N ASN A 295 9.41 -8.48 1.92
CA ASN A 295 10.04 -7.24 1.45
C ASN A 295 9.47 -5.98 2.09
N LEU A 296 8.24 -6.07 2.63
CA LEU A 296 7.51 -4.99 3.26
C LEU A 296 7.16 -5.33 4.71
N ALA A 297 8.05 -6.06 5.40
CA ALA A 297 7.83 -6.50 6.78
C ALA A 297 7.65 -5.32 7.76
N TYR A 298 8.25 -4.17 7.47
CA TYR A 298 8.09 -2.92 8.22
C TYR A 298 6.65 -2.37 8.19
N GLU A 299 5.85 -2.73 7.16
CA GLU A 299 4.44 -2.33 7.04
C GLU A 299 3.47 -3.33 7.68
N SER A 300 3.93 -4.50 8.09
CA SER A 300 3.04 -5.59 8.50
C SER A 300 2.12 -5.20 9.65
N GLU A 301 2.55 -4.29 10.52
CA GLU A 301 1.73 -3.76 11.61
C GLU A 301 0.44 -3.09 11.12
N ARG A 302 0.51 -2.40 9.99
CA ARG A 302 -0.59 -1.61 9.42
C ARG A 302 -1.35 -2.35 8.32
N MET A 303 -0.86 -3.51 7.87
CA MET A 303 -1.37 -4.20 6.69
C MET A 303 -1.80 -5.64 6.96
N ALA A 304 -1.17 -6.34 7.92
CA ALA A 304 -1.47 -7.74 8.19
C ALA A 304 -2.76 -7.92 8.97
N ILE A 305 -3.48 -8.99 8.66
CA ILE A 305 -4.74 -9.39 9.31
C ILE A 305 -4.57 -10.83 9.83
N PRO A 306 -3.95 -11.05 11.01
CA PRO A 306 -3.65 -12.39 11.52
C PRO A 306 -4.87 -13.31 11.65
N ASN A 307 -6.06 -12.72 11.78
CA ASN A 307 -7.33 -13.43 11.88
C ASN A 307 -8.05 -13.65 10.55
N ALA A 308 -7.46 -13.22 9.41
CA ALA A 308 -8.01 -13.52 8.10
C ALA A 308 -8.15 -15.04 7.91
N LYS A 309 -9.24 -15.46 7.27
CA LYS A 309 -9.58 -16.86 7.04
C LYS A 309 -9.55 -17.17 5.54
N PHE A 310 -8.90 -18.26 5.18
CA PHE A 310 -8.95 -18.82 3.84
C PHE A 310 -10.28 -19.53 3.66
N LEU A 311 -11.11 -19.05 2.75
CA LEU A 311 -12.42 -19.64 2.49
C LEU A 311 -12.33 -20.77 1.45
N GLY A 312 -11.50 -20.61 0.46
CA GLY A 312 -11.27 -21.54 -0.66
C GLY A 312 -10.61 -20.76 -1.82
N ILE A 313 -10.39 -21.41 -2.96
CA ILE A 313 -10.71 -22.81 -3.21
C ILE A 313 -9.66 -23.70 -2.54
N ARG A 314 -10.04 -24.80 -1.94
CA ARG A 314 -9.14 -25.77 -1.32
C ARG A 314 -9.03 -27.01 -2.18
N ALA A 315 -7.97 -27.79 -2.02
CA ALA A 315 -7.82 -29.07 -2.71
C ALA A 315 -9.03 -29.99 -2.46
N ILE A 316 -9.56 -30.05 -1.25
CA ILE A 316 -10.74 -30.83 -0.90
C ILE A 316 -12.03 -30.36 -1.60
N ASP A 317 -12.09 -29.13 -2.05
CA ASP A 317 -13.29 -28.60 -2.73
C ASP A 317 -13.44 -29.18 -4.16
N TYR A 318 -12.35 -29.69 -4.76
CA TYR A 318 -12.41 -30.44 -6.00
C TYR A 318 -13.29 -31.68 -5.86
N ASP A 319 -13.05 -32.47 -4.82
CA ASP A 319 -13.86 -33.67 -4.55
C ASP A 319 -15.30 -33.30 -4.16
N ARG A 320 -15.45 -32.29 -3.31
CA ARG A 320 -16.77 -31.85 -2.81
C ARG A 320 -17.68 -31.26 -3.86
N CYS A 321 -17.10 -30.60 -4.85
CA CYS A 321 -17.83 -29.97 -5.95
C CYS A 321 -17.87 -30.85 -7.20
N GLU A 322 -17.35 -32.10 -7.12
CA GLU A 322 -17.29 -33.06 -8.22
C GLU A 322 -16.67 -32.44 -9.49
N LEU A 323 -15.60 -31.66 -9.31
CA LEU A 323 -14.90 -31.02 -10.39
C LEU A 323 -14.11 -32.05 -11.19
N THR A 324 -14.19 -31.96 -12.50
CA THR A 324 -13.52 -32.85 -13.44
C THR A 324 -12.09 -32.38 -13.74
N ASP A 325 -11.23 -33.31 -14.23
CA ASP A 325 -9.82 -33.01 -14.52
C ASP A 325 -9.64 -31.90 -15.57
N ASP A 326 -10.60 -31.69 -16.43
CA ASP A 326 -10.56 -30.66 -17.49
C ASP A 326 -10.67 -29.22 -16.97
N VAL A 327 -11.07 -29.01 -15.72
CA VAL A 327 -11.07 -27.70 -15.09
C VAL A 327 -9.78 -27.42 -14.29
N GLN A 328 -8.86 -28.38 -14.24
CA GLN A 328 -7.58 -28.27 -13.57
C GLN A 328 -6.50 -27.78 -14.55
N ILE A 329 -5.59 -26.98 -14.05
CA ILE A 329 -4.42 -26.52 -14.80
C ILE A 329 -3.18 -27.07 -14.11
N ASP A 330 -2.34 -27.79 -14.86
CA ASP A 330 -1.10 -28.35 -14.35
C ASP A 330 -0.16 -27.25 -13.84
N LEU A 331 0.50 -27.53 -12.71
CA LEU A 331 1.50 -26.64 -12.16
C LEU A 331 2.74 -26.60 -13.05
N ASN A 332 3.16 -25.40 -13.40
CA ASN A 332 4.43 -25.19 -14.10
C ASN A 332 5.60 -25.08 -13.11
N ASP A 333 6.84 -25.04 -13.64
CA ASP A 333 8.05 -24.99 -12.82
C ASP A 333 8.09 -23.80 -11.84
N ARG A 334 7.47 -22.66 -12.22
CA ARG A 334 7.41 -21.47 -11.34
C ARG A 334 6.45 -21.69 -10.18
N ASP A 335 5.35 -22.40 -10.42
CA ASP A 335 4.36 -22.72 -9.39
C ASP A 335 4.97 -23.71 -8.39
N ILE A 336 5.65 -24.76 -8.90
CA ILE A 336 6.36 -25.73 -8.08
C ILE A 336 7.46 -25.04 -7.25
N ALA A 337 8.24 -24.14 -7.85
CA ALA A 337 9.26 -23.37 -7.13
C ALA A 337 8.63 -22.48 -6.03
N ARG A 338 7.49 -21.87 -6.33
CA ARG A 338 6.74 -21.05 -5.35
C ARG A 338 6.23 -21.90 -4.20
N ALA A 339 5.62 -23.06 -4.46
CA ALA A 339 5.15 -24.00 -3.44
C ALA A 339 6.30 -24.41 -2.48
N LYS A 340 7.44 -24.84 -3.05
CA LYS A 340 8.64 -25.19 -2.27
C LYS A 340 9.14 -24.03 -1.42
N GLN A 341 9.15 -22.82 -1.98
CA GLN A 341 9.57 -21.60 -1.26
C GLN A 341 8.66 -21.30 -0.08
N ILE A 342 7.34 -21.35 -0.29
CA ILE A 342 6.37 -21.07 0.78
C ILE A 342 6.47 -22.13 1.88
N ALA A 343 6.52 -23.40 1.51
CA ALA A 343 6.63 -24.52 2.45
C ALA A 343 7.89 -24.42 3.36
N ALA A 344 8.94 -23.79 2.86
CA ALA A 344 10.20 -23.59 3.61
C ALA A 344 10.13 -22.42 4.61
N TYR A 345 9.12 -21.55 4.56
CA TYR A 345 9.04 -20.45 5.51
C TYR A 345 8.72 -20.96 6.93
N PRO A 346 9.44 -20.51 7.97
CA PRO A 346 9.24 -20.99 9.34
C PRO A 346 7.80 -20.89 9.84
N TRP A 347 7.12 -19.80 9.52
CA TRP A 347 5.73 -19.57 9.91
C TRP A 347 4.71 -20.41 9.13
N PHE A 348 5.13 -20.98 8.02
CA PHE A 348 4.34 -21.92 7.23
C PHE A 348 4.60 -23.36 7.71
N ALA A 349 5.86 -23.70 7.96
CA ALA A 349 6.27 -25.00 8.42
C ALA A 349 5.61 -25.40 9.77
N SER A 350 5.32 -24.44 10.63
CA SER A 350 4.62 -24.66 11.90
C SER A 350 3.10 -24.89 11.74
N ASN A 351 2.50 -24.59 10.59
CA ASN A 351 1.06 -24.69 10.36
C ASN A 351 0.71 -25.94 9.53
N LYS A 352 0.65 -27.09 10.20
CA LYS A 352 0.35 -28.38 9.55
C LYS A 352 -0.91 -28.41 8.68
N PRO A 353 -2.07 -27.82 9.09
CA PRO A 353 -3.24 -27.77 8.22
C PRO A 353 -2.97 -27.03 6.91
N TRP A 354 -2.23 -25.94 6.97
CA TRP A 354 -1.92 -25.15 5.76
C TRP A 354 -0.89 -25.83 4.87
N GLN A 355 0.07 -26.57 5.45
CA GLN A 355 1.03 -27.37 4.69
C GLN A 355 0.38 -28.49 3.85
N LYS A 356 -0.78 -28.99 4.28
CA LYS A 356 -1.51 -30.02 3.55
C LYS A 356 -2.29 -29.50 2.33
N GLU A 357 -2.48 -28.20 2.25
CA GLU A 357 -3.19 -27.54 1.15
C GLU A 357 -2.24 -27.15 0.00
N ILE A 358 -0.93 -27.18 0.22
CA ILE A 358 0.13 -26.88 -0.74
C ILE A 358 0.84 -28.16 -1.14
#